data_1b472cc87fc0e1c4532ba84807c537de
#
_entry.id   1b472cc87fc0e1c4532ba84807c537de
#
_cell.length_a   1.000
_cell.length_b   1.000
_cell.length_c   1.000
_cell.angle_alpha   90.00
_cell.angle_beta   90.00
_cell.angle_gamma   90.00
#
_symmetry.space_group_name_H-M   'P 1'
#
loop_
_entity.id
_entity.type
_entity.pdbx_description
1 polymer ?
#
loop_
_entity_poly.entity_id
_entity_poly.type
_entity_poly.pdbx_seq_one_letter_code
_entity_poly.pdbx_strand_id
1 'polypeptide(L)'
;MGNAGRNGGEYYTPRPLIRAIVAVTAPQLGETICDPAVGSAGFLCESFDYLRAQNPKRTTAQDRTLQERTFYGKEKKSLAYVIAIMNMILHGIEAPNIIHTNTLAENLADVQEKDRFHIIVANPPFGGKERKEVQQNFPIRTGETAFLFLQHFIKILKAGGRAGIVIKNTFLSNTDNASVSLRQKLLEECNLHTVLDCPGGTFIGAGVKTVVLFFEKGKSTRKVWFYQLDPGRNMGKTNPLNDSDLAEFVKLQKTFADSPKSWSVDVAAIDKATFDLSVKNPDGGEEIAHRSPEEIMDEIVLLDAESAEVLTTIRKLL
;
A
#
# COMPACT_ATOMS: atom_id res chain seq x y z
N MET A 1 -19.99 12.36 0.17
CA MET A 1 -18.81 11.68 -0.43
C MET A 1 -19.19 10.24 -0.72
N GLY A 2 -19.84 10.02 -1.83
CA GLY A 2 -20.35 8.70 -2.23
C GLY A 2 -19.66 8.23 -3.50
N ASN A 3 -19.36 6.94 -3.57
CA ASN A 3 -19.02 6.17 -4.77
C ASN A 3 -17.58 6.19 -5.32
N ALA A 4 -16.55 6.61 -4.62
CA ALA A 4 -15.17 6.43 -5.09
C ALA A 4 -14.77 4.94 -5.23
N GLY A 5 -15.38 4.03 -4.46
CA GLY A 5 -15.04 2.60 -4.45
C GLY A 5 -15.76 1.72 -5.48
N ARG A 6 -16.75 2.22 -6.23
CA ARG A 6 -17.53 1.39 -7.18
C ARG A 6 -16.88 1.21 -8.56
N ASN A 7 -15.93 2.05 -8.92
CA ASN A 7 -15.28 2.00 -10.24
C ASN A 7 -13.78 1.69 -10.11
N GLY A 8 -13.40 0.42 -9.97
CA GLY A 8 -12.03 -0.02 -10.19
C GLY A 8 -11.17 -0.19 -8.92
N GLY A 9 -11.75 -0.26 -7.71
CA GLY A 9 -10.98 -0.57 -6.51
C GLY A 9 -10.06 0.56 -6.04
N GLU A 10 -10.39 1.81 -6.33
CA GLU A 10 -9.66 2.98 -5.86
C GLU A 10 -10.19 3.43 -4.49
N TYR A 11 -9.28 3.58 -3.53
CA TYR A 11 -9.58 3.99 -2.17
C TYR A 11 -8.62 5.08 -1.73
N TYR A 12 -9.13 6.05 -0.98
CA TYR A 12 -8.28 7.04 -0.33
C TYR A 12 -7.42 6.37 0.74
N THR A 13 -6.13 6.60 0.67
CA THR A 13 -5.19 6.11 1.68
C THR A 13 -5.36 6.92 2.98
N PRO A 14 -5.56 6.28 4.13
CA PRO A 14 -5.63 6.98 5.41
C PRO A 14 -4.36 7.78 5.67
N ARG A 15 -4.51 9.03 6.10
CA ARG A 15 -3.36 9.92 6.37
C ARG A 15 -2.35 9.36 7.37
N PRO A 16 -2.76 8.70 8.47
CA PRO A 16 -1.80 8.05 9.37
C PRO A 16 -0.93 7.00 8.67
N LEU A 17 -1.52 6.20 7.75
CA LEU A 17 -0.75 5.22 6.97
C LEU A 17 0.23 5.90 6.02
N ILE A 18 -0.19 6.99 5.35
CA ILE A 18 0.71 7.77 4.48
C ILE A 18 1.90 8.29 5.29
N ARG A 19 1.66 8.90 6.46
CA ARG A 19 2.73 9.41 7.34
C ARG A 19 3.69 8.32 7.78
N ALA A 20 3.19 7.14 8.13
CA ALA A 20 4.03 5.99 8.47
C ALA A 20 4.88 5.53 7.28
N ILE A 21 4.29 5.45 6.08
CA ILE A 21 5.02 5.08 4.85
C ILE A 21 6.12 6.11 4.54
N VAL A 22 5.81 7.40 4.63
CA VAL A 22 6.79 8.49 4.44
C VAL A 22 7.89 8.43 5.50
N ALA A 23 7.55 8.18 6.78
CA ALA A 23 8.53 8.06 7.85
C ALA A 23 9.51 6.89 7.64
N VAL A 24 9.03 5.75 7.14
CA VAL A 24 9.86 4.57 6.84
C VAL A 24 10.72 4.78 5.59
N THR A 25 10.18 5.36 4.52
CA THR A 25 10.95 5.69 3.31
C THR A 25 11.93 6.83 3.55
N ALA A 26 11.71 7.65 4.56
CA ALA A 26 12.60 8.70 5.08
C ALA A 26 13.22 9.57 3.97
N PRO A 27 12.41 10.30 3.18
CA PRO A 27 12.92 11.15 2.10
C PRO A 27 13.89 12.20 2.62
N GLN A 28 14.89 12.52 1.80
CA GLN A 28 15.89 13.54 2.10
C GLN A 28 15.75 14.72 1.13
N LEU A 29 16.13 15.89 1.60
CA LEU A 29 16.13 17.10 0.76
C LEU A 29 17.10 16.94 -0.43
N GLY A 30 16.59 17.17 -1.64
CA GLY A 30 17.32 16.93 -2.89
C GLY A 30 17.02 15.60 -3.57
N GLU A 31 16.34 14.68 -2.91
CA GLU A 31 15.82 13.46 -3.55
C GLU A 31 14.53 13.77 -4.34
N THR A 32 14.30 13.00 -5.41
CA THR A 32 13.05 13.05 -6.19
C THR A 32 12.09 11.98 -5.69
N ILE A 33 10.83 12.36 -5.47
CA ILE A 33 9.76 11.52 -4.96
C ILE A 33 8.67 11.42 -6.02
N CYS A 34 8.26 10.21 -6.36
CA CYS A 34 7.21 9.98 -7.35
C CYS A 34 6.08 9.12 -6.79
N ASP A 35 4.85 9.55 -7.10
CA ASP A 35 3.64 8.74 -6.98
C ASP A 35 3.02 8.54 -8.37
N PRO A 36 3.27 7.39 -9.03
CA PRO A 36 2.76 7.16 -10.38
C PRO A 36 1.27 6.79 -10.44
N ALA A 37 0.57 6.76 -9.30
CA ALA A 37 -0.88 6.56 -9.17
C ALA A 37 -1.43 7.60 -8.18
N VAL A 38 -1.14 8.87 -8.43
CA VAL A 38 -1.13 9.95 -7.44
C VAL A 38 -2.48 10.22 -6.78
N GLY A 39 -3.59 9.89 -7.41
CA GLY A 39 -4.93 10.11 -6.87
C GLY A 39 -5.13 11.58 -6.45
N SER A 40 -5.32 11.81 -5.15
CA SER A 40 -5.43 13.16 -4.57
C SER A 40 -4.09 13.77 -4.12
N ALA A 41 -2.95 13.21 -4.50
CA ALA A 41 -1.60 13.62 -4.11
C ALA A 41 -1.29 13.53 -2.59
N GLY A 42 -1.99 12.67 -1.86
CA GLY A 42 -1.80 12.53 -0.42
C GLY A 42 -0.38 12.20 -0.01
N PHE A 43 0.29 11.28 -0.72
CA PHE A 43 1.68 10.90 -0.46
C PHE A 43 2.65 12.07 -0.72
N LEU A 44 2.45 12.82 -1.79
CA LEU A 44 3.33 13.94 -2.13
C LEU A 44 3.17 15.09 -1.15
N CYS A 45 1.95 15.39 -0.72
CA CYS A 45 1.68 16.42 0.29
C CYS A 45 2.30 16.06 1.66
N GLU A 46 2.10 14.84 2.15
CA GLU A 46 2.71 14.41 3.43
C GLU A 46 4.24 14.32 3.34
N SER A 47 4.80 13.97 2.16
CA SER A 47 6.25 14.00 1.95
C SER A 47 6.80 15.43 1.97
N PHE A 48 6.06 16.40 1.44
CA PHE A 48 6.41 17.81 1.51
C PHE A 48 6.43 18.30 2.96
N ASP A 49 5.37 18.01 3.72
CA ASP A 49 5.28 18.40 5.13
C ASP A 49 6.38 17.74 5.95
N TYR A 50 6.69 16.46 5.69
CA TYR A 50 7.80 15.74 6.33
C TYR A 50 9.14 16.42 6.05
N LEU A 51 9.46 16.71 4.79
CA LEU A 51 10.72 17.36 4.43
C LEU A 51 10.85 18.76 5.03
N ARG A 52 9.75 19.51 5.09
CA ARG A 52 9.72 20.84 5.76
C ARG A 52 10.00 20.73 7.25
N ALA A 53 9.38 19.77 7.92
CA ALA A 53 9.58 19.54 9.36
C ALA A 53 11.01 19.10 9.68
N GLN A 54 11.62 18.25 8.84
CA GLN A 54 13.01 17.78 9.03
C GLN A 54 14.05 18.89 8.71
N ASN A 55 13.68 19.87 7.91
CA ASN A 55 14.59 20.92 7.45
C ASN A 55 13.98 22.31 7.72
N PRO A 56 13.88 22.77 8.99
CA PRO A 56 13.24 24.04 9.32
C PRO A 56 14.05 25.25 8.85
N LYS A 57 15.38 25.09 8.67
CA LYS A 57 16.28 26.13 8.16
C LYS A 57 16.77 25.71 6.76
N ARG A 58 16.12 26.20 5.72
CA ARG A 58 16.51 25.94 4.31
C ARG A 58 17.04 27.23 3.68
N THR A 59 18.00 27.06 2.76
CA THR A 59 18.44 28.13 1.87
C THR A 59 17.41 28.34 0.74
N THR A 60 17.43 29.49 0.10
CA THR A 60 16.59 29.76 -1.07
C THR A 60 16.76 28.73 -2.20
N ALA A 61 17.98 28.23 -2.40
CA ALA A 61 18.23 27.18 -3.40
C ALA A 61 17.60 25.84 -3.01
N GLN A 62 17.60 25.49 -1.72
CA GLN A 62 16.95 24.30 -1.21
C GLN A 62 15.41 24.40 -1.30
N ASP A 63 14.85 25.57 -0.95
CA ASP A 63 13.42 25.82 -1.11
C ASP A 63 13.00 25.71 -2.59
N ARG A 64 13.79 26.29 -3.49
CA ARG A 64 13.53 26.15 -4.92
C ARG A 64 13.57 24.71 -5.39
N THR A 65 14.54 23.90 -4.93
CA THR A 65 14.62 22.48 -5.24
C THR A 65 13.40 21.74 -4.71
N LEU A 66 13.00 22.01 -3.47
CA LEU A 66 11.82 21.42 -2.84
C LEU A 66 10.55 21.70 -3.63
N GLN A 67 10.37 22.93 -4.10
CA GLN A 67 9.20 23.37 -4.85
C GLN A 67 9.14 22.83 -6.29
N GLU A 68 10.25 22.85 -7.01
CA GLU A 68 10.25 22.66 -8.46
C GLU A 68 10.72 21.25 -8.90
N ARG A 69 11.53 20.55 -8.07
CA ARG A 69 12.29 19.38 -8.52
C ARG A 69 12.17 18.15 -7.62
N THR A 70 11.30 18.17 -6.63
CA THR A 70 11.19 17.08 -5.65
C THR A 70 10.02 16.17 -5.95
N PHE A 71 8.83 16.69 -6.25
CA PHE A 71 7.59 15.93 -6.29
C PHE A 71 7.08 15.73 -7.71
N TYR A 72 6.81 14.45 -8.05
CA TYR A 72 6.33 14.03 -9.36
C TYR A 72 5.16 13.09 -9.21
N GLY A 73 4.16 13.18 -10.08
CA GLY A 73 3.03 12.29 -10.06
C GLY A 73 2.42 12.07 -11.43
N LYS A 74 1.68 10.97 -11.57
CA LYS A 74 0.89 10.67 -12.77
C LYS A 74 -0.52 10.27 -12.36
N GLU A 75 -1.53 10.78 -13.07
CA GLU A 75 -2.93 10.47 -12.84
C GLU A 75 -3.68 10.31 -14.16
N LYS A 76 -4.44 9.22 -14.26
CA LYS A 76 -5.24 8.89 -15.46
C LYS A 76 -6.60 9.61 -15.49
N LYS A 77 -7.20 9.81 -14.31
CA LYS A 77 -8.55 10.35 -14.18
C LYS A 77 -8.52 11.87 -14.04
N SER A 78 -9.21 12.58 -14.94
CA SER A 78 -9.22 14.04 -15.00
C SER A 78 -9.63 14.71 -13.68
N LEU A 79 -10.67 14.19 -12.99
CA LEU A 79 -11.11 14.76 -11.73
C LEU A 79 -10.07 14.57 -10.62
N ALA A 80 -9.48 13.38 -10.51
CA ALA A 80 -8.44 13.10 -9.52
C ALA A 80 -7.18 13.93 -9.79
N TYR A 81 -6.81 14.11 -11.06
CA TYR A 81 -5.73 14.99 -11.49
C TYR A 81 -5.93 16.44 -11.00
N VAL A 82 -7.13 17.01 -11.24
CA VAL A 82 -7.45 18.36 -10.76
C VAL A 82 -7.38 18.46 -9.24
N ILE A 83 -7.95 17.45 -8.54
CA ILE A 83 -7.89 17.39 -7.06
C ILE A 83 -6.43 17.31 -6.58
N ALA A 84 -5.57 16.52 -7.24
CA ALA A 84 -4.15 16.42 -6.90
C ALA A 84 -3.44 17.78 -6.99
N ILE A 85 -3.61 18.49 -8.11
CA ILE A 85 -3.03 19.82 -8.32
C ILE A 85 -3.51 20.78 -7.23
N MET A 86 -4.82 20.86 -6.99
CA MET A 86 -5.38 21.74 -5.97
C MET A 86 -4.87 21.42 -4.57
N ASN A 87 -4.79 20.12 -4.23
CA ASN A 87 -4.31 19.67 -2.92
C ASN A 87 -2.84 20.07 -2.71
N MET A 88 -1.99 19.88 -3.72
CA MET A 88 -0.58 20.28 -3.64
C MET A 88 -0.42 21.79 -3.48
N ILE A 89 -1.18 22.59 -4.22
CA ILE A 89 -1.16 24.06 -4.10
C ILE A 89 -1.61 24.49 -2.68
N LEU A 90 -2.67 23.90 -2.15
CA LEU A 90 -3.17 24.17 -0.80
C LEU A 90 -2.16 23.82 0.30
N HIS A 91 -1.28 22.83 0.06
CA HIS A 91 -0.17 22.49 0.95
C HIS A 91 1.06 23.41 0.76
N GLY A 92 1.03 24.33 -0.19
CA GLY A 92 2.10 25.29 -0.44
C GLY A 92 3.14 24.82 -1.46
N ILE A 93 2.81 23.87 -2.33
CA ILE A 93 3.63 23.50 -3.50
C ILE A 93 3.16 24.35 -4.68
N GLU A 94 3.95 25.35 -5.07
CA GLU A 94 3.54 26.36 -6.06
C GLU A 94 3.49 25.84 -7.50
N ALA A 95 4.34 24.87 -7.83
CA ALA A 95 4.47 24.31 -9.19
C ALA A 95 4.39 22.77 -9.17
N PRO A 96 3.19 22.18 -8.99
CA PRO A 96 3.03 20.72 -8.95
C PRO A 96 3.42 20.03 -10.27
N ASN A 97 4.37 19.10 -10.24
CA ASN A 97 4.76 18.28 -11.41
C ASN A 97 3.87 17.03 -11.52
N ILE A 98 2.60 17.23 -11.78
CA ILE A 98 1.64 16.13 -12.01
C ILE A 98 1.30 16.07 -13.51
N ILE A 99 1.39 14.87 -14.08
CA ILE A 99 1.08 14.65 -15.49
C ILE A 99 -0.26 13.90 -15.60
N HIS A 100 -1.18 14.44 -16.39
CA HIS A 100 -2.44 13.77 -16.70
C HIS A 100 -2.19 12.72 -17.79
N THR A 101 -1.95 11.47 -17.38
CA THR A 101 -1.63 10.35 -18.29
C THR A 101 -1.95 9.00 -17.67
N ASN A 102 -2.06 7.98 -18.50
CA ASN A 102 -2.09 6.59 -18.02
C ASN A 102 -0.65 6.07 -17.85
N THR A 103 -0.20 5.95 -16.62
CA THR A 103 1.14 5.43 -16.25
C THR A 103 1.47 4.11 -16.94
N LEU A 104 0.51 3.20 -17.04
CA LEU A 104 0.73 1.86 -17.61
C LEU A 104 0.76 1.83 -19.14
N ALA A 105 0.46 2.95 -19.80
CA ALA A 105 0.56 3.05 -21.27
C ALA A 105 2.03 3.21 -21.74
N GLU A 106 2.94 3.53 -20.84
CA GLU A 106 4.36 3.62 -21.15
C GLU A 106 5.00 2.24 -21.25
N ASN A 107 5.82 2.04 -22.30
CA ASN A 107 6.60 0.81 -22.42
C ASN A 107 7.78 0.85 -21.43
N LEU A 108 7.86 -0.15 -20.57
CA LEU A 108 8.96 -0.23 -19.57
C LEU A 108 10.35 -0.33 -20.20
N ALA A 109 10.46 -0.81 -21.44
CA ALA A 109 11.73 -0.87 -22.16
C ALA A 109 12.31 0.53 -22.43
N ASP A 110 11.45 1.55 -22.60
CA ASP A 110 11.85 2.91 -22.96
C ASP A 110 12.33 3.75 -21.76
N VAL A 111 12.09 3.27 -20.54
CA VAL A 111 12.49 3.95 -19.29
C VAL A 111 14.01 4.04 -19.18
N GLN A 112 14.55 5.25 -19.19
CA GLN A 112 15.97 5.56 -19.07
C GLN A 112 16.35 5.96 -17.63
N GLU A 113 17.63 6.11 -17.33
CA GLU A 113 18.11 6.49 -15.99
C GLU A 113 17.58 7.88 -15.55
N LYS A 114 17.47 8.83 -16.48
CA LYS A 114 16.92 10.16 -16.21
C LYS A 114 15.44 10.16 -15.76
N ASP A 115 14.70 9.09 -16.11
CA ASP A 115 13.28 8.95 -15.82
C ASP A 115 13.03 8.26 -14.46
N ARG A 116 14.10 7.96 -13.72
CA ARG A 116 14.04 7.26 -12.44
C ARG A 116 14.06 8.21 -11.26
N PHE A 117 13.46 7.74 -10.17
CA PHE A 117 13.27 8.49 -8.93
C PHE A 117 14.00 7.86 -7.76
N HIS A 118 14.36 8.66 -6.75
CA HIS A 118 14.98 8.16 -5.53
C HIS A 118 13.96 7.45 -4.63
N ILE A 119 12.71 7.95 -4.62
CA ILE A 119 11.65 7.43 -3.77
C ILE A 119 10.36 7.24 -4.58
N ILE A 120 9.72 6.09 -4.36
CA ILE A 120 8.39 5.82 -4.86
C ILE A 120 7.48 5.48 -3.69
N VAL A 121 6.40 6.23 -3.56
CA VAL A 121 5.33 6.00 -2.59
C VAL A 121 4.00 5.99 -3.32
N ALA A 122 3.25 4.89 -3.23
CA ALA A 122 2.02 4.75 -4.00
C ALA A 122 1.01 3.79 -3.39
N ASN A 123 -0.25 4.06 -3.67
CA ASN A 123 -1.36 3.14 -3.47
C ASN A 123 -2.09 2.94 -4.80
N PRO A 124 -1.61 2.03 -5.68
CA PRO A 124 -2.27 1.77 -6.96
C PRO A 124 -3.64 1.12 -6.75
N PRO A 125 -4.55 1.17 -7.74
CA PRO A 125 -5.86 0.53 -7.67
C PRO A 125 -5.76 -0.95 -7.28
N PHE A 126 -6.55 -1.40 -6.28
CA PHE A 126 -6.54 -2.79 -5.80
C PHE A 126 -7.19 -3.78 -6.76
N GLY A 127 -7.96 -3.30 -7.73
CA GLY A 127 -8.66 -4.10 -8.72
C GLY A 127 -8.61 -3.44 -10.09
N GLY A 128 -9.17 -4.16 -11.05
CA GLY A 128 -9.18 -3.74 -12.43
C GLY A 128 -8.33 -4.65 -13.31
N LYS A 129 -8.75 -4.73 -14.56
CA LYS A 129 -8.01 -5.46 -15.59
C LYS A 129 -7.59 -4.48 -16.66
N GLU A 130 -6.31 -4.43 -16.97
CA GLU A 130 -5.80 -3.65 -18.07
C GLU A 130 -5.99 -4.39 -19.41
N ARG A 131 -6.11 -3.61 -20.50
CA ARG A 131 -6.26 -4.14 -21.86
C ARG A 131 -4.98 -4.87 -22.28
N LYS A 132 -5.12 -5.83 -23.20
CA LYS A 132 -4.00 -6.64 -23.70
C LYS A 132 -2.87 -5.80 -24.30
N GLU A 133 -3.23 -4.69 -24.96
CA GLU A 133 -2.27 -3.75 -25.55
C GLU A 133 -1.37 -3.12 -24.47
N VAL A 134 -1.95 -2.76 -23.31
CA VAL A 134 -1.20 -2.22 -22.17
C VAL A 134 -0.31 -3.28 -21.54
N GLN A 135 -0.79 -4.51 -21.42
CA GLN A 135 -0.03 -5.63 -20.84
C GLN A 135 1.25 -5.94 -21.65
N GLN A 136 1.29 -5.62 -22.94
CA GLN A 136 2.47 -5.83 -23.78
C GLN A 136 3.65 -4.92 -23.42
N ASN A 137 3.40 -3.83 -22.71
CA ASN A 137 4.44 -2.90 -22.22
C ASN A 137 5.27 -3.50 -21.07
N PHE A 138 4.89 -4.68 -20.57
CA PHE A 138 5.47 -5.26 -19.35
C PHE A 138 6.06 -6.65 -19.62
N PRO A 139 7.23 -6.97 -19.01
CA PRO A 139 7.87 -8.29 -19.17
C PRO A 139 7.03 -9.43 -18.57
N ILE A 140 6.41 -9.21 -17.40
CA ILE A 140 5.46 -10.15 -16.79
C ILE A 140 4.06 -9.73 -17.18
N ARG A 141 3.47 -10.44 -18.16
CA ARG A 141 2.14 -10.15 -18.66
C ARG A 141 1.08 -10.61 -17.67
N THR A 142 0.22 -9.71 -17.28
CA THR A 142 -0.93 -9.97 -16.39
C THR A 142 -2.03 -8.96 -16.65
N GLY A 143 -3.27 -9.36 -16.39
CA GLY A 143 -4.41 -8.44 -16.38
C GLY A 143 -4.54 -7.64 -15.10
N GLU A 144 -3.87 -8.04 -14.01
CA GLU A 144 -3.93 -7.37 -12.70
C GLU A 144 -3.22 -6.02 -12.74
N THR A 145 -3.98 -4.95 -12.65
CA THR A 145 -3.48 -3.57 -12.69
C THR A 145 -2.39 -3.31 -11.63
N ALA A 146 -2.59 -3.78 -10.40
CA ALA A 146 -1.64 -3.60 -9.31
C ALA A 146 -0.27 -4.26 -9.59
N PHE A 147 -0.24 -5.39 -10.30
CA PHE A 147 0.99 -6.10 -10.64
C PHE A 147 1.77 -5.42 -11.77
N LEU A 148 1.05 -4.79 -12.69
CA LEU A 148 1.69 -3.94 -13.71
C LEU A 148 2.31 -2.70 -13.06
N PHE A 149 1.60 -2.08 -12.11
CA PHE A 149 2.14 -0.97 -11.32
C PHE A 149 3.40 -1.36 -10.55
N LEU A 150 3.42 -2.52 -9.89
CA LEU A 150 4.61 -2.95 -9.13
C LEU A 150 5.82 -3.14 -10.05
N GLN A 151 5.65 -3.71 -11.25
CA GLN A 151 6.72 -3.78 -12.26
C GLN A 151 7.21 -2.39 -12.67
N HIS A 152 6.27 -1.46 -12.91
CA HIS A 152 6.59 -0.09 -13.25
C HIS A 152 7.40 0.58 -12.12
N PHE A 153 6.99 0.43 -10.86
CA PHE A 153 7.68 1.00 -9.70
C PHE A 153 9.11 0.48 -9.58
N ILE A 154 9.32 -0.84 -9.67
CA ILE A 154 10.66 -1.43 -9.67
C ILE A 154 11.52 -0.84 -10.80
N LYS A 155 10.95 -0.63 -11.99
CA LYS A 155 11.69 -0.12 -13.15
C LYS A 155 12.11 1.33 -13.00
N ILE A 156 11.19 2.20 -12.55
CA ILE A 156 11.46 3.65 -12.42
C ILE A 156 12.14 4.04 -11.11
N LEU A 157 12.43 3.09 -10.22
CA LEU A 157 13.23 3.33 -9.03
C LEU A 157 14.72 3.33 -9.38
N LYS A 158 15.48 4.31 -8.90
CA LYS A 158 16.94 4.37 -9.02
C LYS A 158 17.62 3.24 -8.24
N ALA A 159 18.83 2.88 -8.60
CA ALA A 159 19.65 2.03 -7.75
C ALA A 159 19.88 2.70 -6.38
N GLY A 160 19.68 1.96 -5.29
CA GLY A 160 19.66 2.52 -3.93
C GLY A 160 18.40 3.34 -3.60
N GLY A 161 17.47 3.47 -4.54
CA GLY A 161 16.19 4.12 -4.29
C GLY A 161 15.27 3.25 -3.43
N ARG A 162 14.35 3.89 -2.70
CA ARG A 162 13.46 3.29 -1.71
C ARG A 162 12.01 3.38 -2.14
N ALA A 163 11.21 2.38 -1.80
CA ALA A 163 9.78 2.38 -2.11
C ALA A 163 8.93 1.96 -0.91
N GLY A 164 7.73 2.55 -0.80
CA GLY A 164 6.68 2.16 0.13
C GLY A 164 5.35 2.01 -0.63
N ILE A 165 4.94 0.78 -0.93
CA ILE A 165 3.86 0.48 -1.86
C ILE A 165 2.74 -0.29 -1.18
N VAL A 166 1.52 0.22 -1.29
CA VAL A 166 0.32 -0.51 -0.81
C VAL A 166 -0.14 -1.48 -1.89
N ILE A 167 -0.39 -2.73 -1.50
CA ILE A 167 -0.90 -3.78 -2.40
C ILE A 167 -1.84 -4.71 -1.65
N LYS A 168 -2.69 -5.46 -2.35
CA LYS A 168 -3.53 -6.51 -1.74
C LYS A 168 -2.65 -7.56 -1.06
N ASN A 169 -3.07 -8.05 0.10
CA ASN A 169 -2.32 -9.09 0.81
C ASN A 169 -2.26 -10.41 0.04
N THR A 170 -3.23 -10.69 -0.84
CA THR A 170 -3.22 -11.87 -1.71
C THR A 170 -1.99 -11.94 -2.63
N PHE A 171 -1.32 -10.80 -2.89
CA PHE A 171 -0.04 -10.78 -3.59
C PHE A 171 1.02 -11.67 -2.92
N LEU A 172 0.98 -11.79 -1.60
CA LEU A 172 1.97 -12.56 -0.84
C LEU A 172 1.87 -14.08 -1.12
N SER A 173 0.65 -14.60 -1.39
CA SER A 173 0.37 -16.05 -1.48
C SER A 173 -0.19 -16.54 -2.82
N ASN A 174 -0.64 -15.65 -3.72
CA ASN A 174 -1.20 -16.07 -5.00
C ASN A 174 -0.25 -16.99 -5.76
N THR A 175 -0.79 -18.10 -6.32
CA THR A 175 -0.01 -19.15 -6.98
C THR A 175 0.02 -19.07 -8.50
N ASP A 176 -0.64 -18.06 -9.10
CA ASP A 176 -0.56 -17.84 -10.53
C ASP A 176 0.86 -17.42 -10.97
N ASN A 177 1.22 -17.78 -12.19
CA ASN A 177 2.58 -17.56 -12.72
C ASN A 177 3.04 -16.11 -12.66
N ALA A 178 2.14 -15.15 -12.84
CA ALA A 178 2.50 -13.72 -12.81
C ALA A 178 2.83 -13.28 -11.38
N SER A 179 2.06 -13.71 -10.38
CA SER A 179 2.31 -13.43 -8.97
C SER A 179 3.64 -14.03 -8.51
N VAL A 180 3.89 -15.31 -8.84
CA VAL A 180 5.14 -16.01 -8.51
C VAL A 180 6.35 -15.30 -9.15
N SER A 181 6.29 -15.05 -10.46
CA SER A 181 7.38 -14.37 -11.18
C SER A 181 7.64 -12.95 -10.66
N LEU A 182 6.59 -12.24 -10.24
CA LEU A 182 6.73 -10.88 -9.74
C LEU A 182 7.33 -10.85 -8.31
N ARG A 183 6.96 -11.80 -7.44
CA ARG A 183 7.61 -11.97 -6.13
C ARG A 183 9.08 -12.35 -6.29
N GLN A 184 9.40 -13.30 -7.18
CA GLN A 184 10.77 -13.65 -7.52
C GLN A 184 11.56 -12.41 -7.96
N LYS A 185 11.05 -11.66 -8.94
CA LYS A 185 11.67 -10.43 -9.44
C LYS A 185 11.91 -9.42 -8.32
N LEU A 186 10.92 -9.20 -7.45
CA LEU A 186 11.03 -8.27 -6.33
C LEU A 186 12.15 -8.69 -5.37
N LEU A 187 12.24 -9.98 -5.02
CA LEU A 187 13.25 -10.50 -4.10
C LEU A 187 14.65 -10.52 -4.69
N GLU A 188 14.80 -10.71 -6.01
CA GLU A 188 16.09 -10.77 -6.70
C GLU A 188 16.65 -9.37 -7.01
N GLU A 189 15.81 -8.44 -7.48
CA GLU A 189 16.24 -7.10 -7.90
C GLU A 189 16.20 -6.06 -6.79
N CYS A 190 15.44 -6.32 -5.72
CA CYS A 190 15.24 -5.41 -4.61
C CYS A 190 15.47 -6.11 -3.27
N ASN A 191 15.87 -5.34 -2.27
CA ASN A 191 15.84 -5.75 -0.87
C ASN A 191 14.46 -5.41 -0.29
N LEU A 192 13.52 -6.37 -0.32
CA LEU A 192 12.25 -6.28 0.40
C LEU A 192 12.54 -6.47 1.89
N HIS A 193 12.77 -5.38 2.60
CA HIS A 193 13.18 -5.44 4.01
C HIS A 193 12.02 -5.43 5.01
N THR A 194 10.82 -4.93 4.61
CA THR A 194 9.68 -4.80 5.53
C THR A 194 8.37 -5.06 4.81
N VAL A 195 7.50 -5.84 5.45
CA VAL A 195 6.09 -6.01 5.09
C VAL A 195 5.23 -5.61 6.28
N LEU A 196 4.41 -4.58 6.11
CA LEU A 196 3.39 -4.18 7.08
C LEU A 196 2.06 -4.81 6.68
N ASP A 197 1.55 -5.74 7.46
CA ASP A 197 0.22 -6.35 7.27
C ASP A 197 -0.85 -5.47 7.92
N CYS A 198 -1.76 -4.96 7.09
CA CYS A 198 -2.84 -4.07 7.50
C CYS A 198 -4.13 -4.86 7.69
N PRO A 199 -4.80 -4.76 8.85
CA PRO A 199 -6.05 -5.47 9.11
C PRO A 199 -7.20 -4.98 8.22
N GLY A 200 -8.27 -5.76 8.13
CA GLY A 200 -9.51 -5.34 7.49
C GLY A 200 -10.02 -4.02 8.08
N GLY A 201 -10.65 -3.18 7.23
CA GLY A 201 -11.14 -1.86 7.66
C GLY A 201 -10.11 -0.73 7.64
N THR A 202 -8.82 -1.01 7.39
CA THR A 202 -7.79 0.02 7.17
C THR A 202 -8.21 0.97 6.06
N PHE A 203 -8.71 0.45 4.94
CA PHE A 203 -9.28 1.23 3.85
C PHE A 203 -10.80 1.19 3.95
N ILE A 204 -11.41 2.32 4.27
CA ILE A 204 -12.86 2.41 4.47
C ILE A 204 -13.59 2.07 3.17
N GLY A 205 -14.48 1.07 3.24
CA GLY A 205 -15.26 0.58 2.09
C GLY A 205 -14.51 -0.41 1.19
N ALA A 206 -13.25 -0.74 1.47
CA ALA A 206 -12.54 -1.82 0.82
C ALA A 206 -12.80 -3.15 1.55
N GLY A 207 -13.39 -4.12 0.86
CA GLY A 207 -13.55 -5.49 1.36
C GLY A 207 -12.29 -6.35 1.25
N VAL A 208 -11.10 -5.72 1.14
CA VAL A 208 -9.82 -6.43 0.94
C VAL A 208 -8.82 -6.06 2.02
N LYS A 209 -8.06 -7.04 2.50
CA LYS A 209 -6.88 -6.81 3.30
C LYS A 209 -5.73 -6.35 2.40
N THR A 210 -4.88 -5.51 2.94
CA THR A 210 -3.74 -4.95 2.22
C THR A 210 -2.45 -5.12 3.01
N VAL A 211 -1.34 -5.06 2.30
CA VAL A 211 0.00 -4.96 2.91
C VAL A 211 0.73 -3.76 2.33
N VAL A 212 1.69 -3.24 3.08
CA VAL A 212 2.65 -2.27 2.56
C VAL A 212 3.99 -2.96 2.40
N LEU A 213 4.52 -2.93 1.18
CA LEU A 213 5.84 -3.45 0.84
C LEU A 213 6.86 -2.31 0.90
N PHE A 214 7.90 -2.47 1.70
CA PHE A 214 9.02 -1.52 1.74
C PHE A 214 10.27 -2.20 1.21
N PHE A 215 10.84 -1.63 0.16
CA PHE A 215 12.01 -2.22 -0.50
C PHE A 215 12.98 -1.16 -1.03
N GLU A 216 14.24 -1.56 -1.15
CA GLU A 216 15.34 -0.78 -1.75
C GLU A 216 15.82 -1.50 -3.01
N LYS A 217 16.00 -0.79 -4.12
CA LYS A 217 16.46 -1.36 -5.38
C LYS A 217 17.98 -1.53 -5.43
N GLY A 218 18.43 -2.63 -6.05
CA GLY A 218 19.85 -2.87 -6.37
C GLY A 218 20.55 -3.87 -5.47
N LYS A 219 19.82 -4.49 -4.55
CA LYS A 219 20.30 -5.61 -3.72
C LYS A 219 19.22 -6.68 -3.65
N SER A 220 19.59 -7.94 -3.69
CA SER A 220 18.65 -9.03 -3.45
C SER A 220 18.22 -9.08 -1.97
N THR A 221 17.00 -9.51 -1.74
CA THR A 221 16.46 -9.71 -0.39
C THR A 221 17.13 -10.90 0.28
N ARG A 222 17.60 -10.72 1.51
CA ARG A 222 18.11 -11.80 2.36
C ARG A 222 17.15 -12.14 3.47
N LYS A 223 16.57 -11.14 4.11
CA LYS A 223 15.67 -11.25 5.24
C LYS A 223 14.52 -10.26 5.09
N VAL A 224 13.31 -10.70 5.38
CA VAL A 224 12.12 -9.86 5.39
C VAL A 224 11.62 -9.75 6.83
N TRP A 225 11.42 -8.53 7.30
CA TRP A 225 10.79 -8.26 8.58
C TRP A 225 9.31 -7.98 8.36
N PHE A 226 8.47 -8.69 9.09
CA PHE A 226 7.01 -8.58 9.05
C PHE A 226 6.51 -7.86 10.30
N TYR A 227 5.51 -7.03 10.13
CA TYR A 227 4.76 -6.41 11.22
C TYR A 227 3.27 -6.58 10.99
N GLN A 228 2.60 -7.22 11.90
CA GLN A 228 1.15 -7.41 11.89
C GLN A 228 0.50 -6.27 12.68
N LEU A 229 -0.14 -5.35 11.96
CA LEU A 229 -0.84 -4.23 12.60
C LEU A 229 -2.12 -4.74 13.28
N ASP A 230 -2.13 -4.67 14.59
CA ASP A 230 -3.30 -4.96 15.41
C ASP A 230 -3.60 -3.77 16.34
N PRO A 231 -4.61 -2.96 16.01
CA PRO A 231 -5.05 -1.85 16.86
C PRO A 231 -5.86 -2.29 18.09
N GLY A 232 -6.13 -3.58 18.27
CA GLY A 232 -6.95 -4.12 19.36
C GLY A 232 -8.44 -3.76 19.25
N ARG A 233 -8.89 -3.31 18.09
CA ARG A 233 -10.28 -2.95 17.81
C ARG A 233 -10.65 -3.18 16.35
N ASN A 234 -11.93 -3.35 16.07
CA ASN A 234 -12.44 -3.37 14.71
C ASN A 234 -12.34 -1.97 14.09
N MET A 235 -11.55 -1.88 13.01
CA MET A 235 -11.42 -0.63 12.27
C MET A 235 -12.54 -0.44 11.26
N GLY A 236 -12.90 0.81 11.01
CA GLY A 236 -13.95 1.19 10.08
C GLY A 236 -14.24 2.68 10.12
N LYS A 237 -15.39 3.07 9.61
CA LYS A 237 -15.78 4.48 9.52
C LYS A 237 -15.87 5.18 10.87
N THR A 238 -16.34 4.48 11.90
CA THR A 238 -16.49 5.02 13.28
C THR A 238 -15.20 4.95 14.08
N ASN A 239 -14.33 3.98 13.78
CA ASN A 239 -13.06 3.77 14.45
C ASN A 239 -11.93 3.70 13.39
N PRO A 240 -11.59 4.83 12.73
CA PRO A 240 -10.58 4.83 11.68
C PRO A 240 -9.18 4.62 12.26
N LEU A 241 -8.25 4.25 11.37
CA LEU A 241 -6.83 4.21 11.66
C LEU A 241 -6.33 5.59 12.11
N ASN A 242 -5.49 5.64 13.14
CA ASN A 242 -4.89 6.86 13.66
C ASN A 242 -3.35 6.71 13.84
N ASP A 243 -2.66 7.80 14.15
CA ASP A 243 -1.18 7.82 14.24
C ASP A 243 -0.64 6.95 15.38
N SER A 244 -1.36 6.84 16.50
CA SER A 244 -0.93 6.02 17.63
C SER A 244 -0.93 4.52 17.30
N ASP A 245 -1.80 4.07 16.40
CA ASP A 245 -1.83 2.68 15.94
C ASP A 245 -0.53 2.27 15.22
N LEU A 246 0.13 3.21 14.55
CA LEU A 246 1.33 2.98 13.74
C LEU A 246 2.63 3.40 14.43
N ALA A 247 2.55 4.02 15.62
CA ALA A 247 3.73 4.54 16.32
C ALA A 247 4.73 3.42 16.70
N GLU A 248 4.23 2.27 17.16
CA GLU A 248 5.05 1.10 17.49
C GLU A 248 5.75 0.55 16.24
N PHE A 249 4.99 0.37 15.14
CA PHE A 249 5.55 -0.06 13.85
C PHE A 249 6.72 0.82 13.41
N VAL A 250 6.51 2.15 13.35
CA VAL A 250 7.55 3.09 12.90
C VAL A 250 8.78 3.07 13.83
N LYS A 251 8.57 2.84 15.13
CA LYS A 251 9.66 2.72 16.10
C LYS A 251 10.47 1.45 15.89
N LEU A 252 9.82 0.29 15.82
CA LEU A 252 10.46 -1.02 15.73
C LEU A 252 11.10 -1.24 14.34
N GLN A 253 10.50 -0.69 13.29
CA GLN A 253 11.00 -0.80 11.91
C GLN A 253 12.44 -0.26 11.76
N LYS A 254 12.83 0.75 12.52
CA LYS A 254 14.18 1.34 12.47
C LYS A 254 15.30 0.34 12.79
N THR A 255 15.00 -0.67 13.58
CA THR A 255 15.95 -1.69 14.03
C THR A 255 15.55 -3.10 13.63
N PHE A 256 14.39 -3.24 12.95
CA PHE A 256 13.77 -4.54 12.65
C PHE A 256 13.62 -5.42 13.89
N ALA A 257 13.23 -4.78 15.02
CA ALA A 257 13.13 -5.46 16.30
C ALA A 257 11.96 -6.44 16.30
N ASP A 258 12.18 -7.64 16.83
CA ASP A 258 11.13 -8.62 17.03
C ASP A 258 10.23 -8.22 18.22
N SER A 259 8.94 -8.56 18.13
CA SER A 259 7.92 -8.33 19.15
C SER A 259 6.78 -9.34 18.95
N PRO A 260 5.78 -9.42 19.84
CA PRO A 260 4.61 -10.27 19.61
C PRO A 260 3.86 -9.97 18.29
N LYS A 261 4.07 -8.78 17.70
CA LYS A 261 3.46 -8.35 16.41
C LYS A 261 4.46 -8.33 15.26
N SER A 262 5.74 -8.61 15.50
CA SER A 262 6.77 -8.50 14.47
C SER A 262 7.81 -9.60 14.55
N TRP A 263 8.20 -10.11 13.39
CA TRP A 263 9.18 -11.21 13.25
C TRP A 263 9.94 -11.08 11.95
N SER A 264 11.05 -11.78 11.85
CA SER A 264 11.88 -11.80 10.66
C SER A 264 11.96 -13.18 10.04
N VAL A 265 11.95 -13.24 8.71
CA VAL A 265 12.06 -14.48 7.94
C VAL A 265 13.23 -14.40 6.99
N ASP A 266 14.09 -15.42 6.99
CA ASP A 266 15.17 -15.55 6.01
C ASP A 266 14.57 -16.01 4.66
N VAL A 267 14.96 -15.36 3.56
CA VAL A 267 14.50 -15.72 2.21
C VAL A 267 14.96 -17.13 1.81
N ALA A 268 16.05 -17.63 2.40
CA ALA A 268 16.49 -19.00 2.18
C ALA A 268 15.49 -20.07 2.68
N ALA A 269 14.62 -19.71 3.62
CA ALA A 269 13.56 -20.57 4.13
C ALA A 269 12.26 -20.52 3.29
N ILE A 270 12.17 -19.60 2.33
CA ILE A 270 11.00 -19.44 1.46
C ILE A 270 11.07 -20.47 0.34
N ASP A 271 9.95 -21.12 0.04
CA ASP A 271 9.85 -22.05 -1.07
C ASP A 271 10.13 -21.35 -2.41
N LYS A 272 11.17 -21.81 -3.10
CA LYS A 272 11.61 -21.24 -4.38
C LYS A 272 10.68 -21.57 -5.57
N ALA A 273 9.76 -22.50 -5.40
CA ALA A 273 8.77 -22.81 -6.43
C ALA A 273 7.63 -21.79 -6.45
N THR A 274 7.26 -21.27 -5.29
CA THR A 274 6.11 -20.37 -5.12
C THR A 274 6.50 -18.96 -4.72
N PHE A 275 7.66 -18.78 -4.10
CA PHE A 275 8.08 -17.53 -3.44
C PHE A 275 7.00 -17.00 -2.50
N ASP A 276 6.33 -17.88 -1.76
CA ASP A 276 5.25 -17.52 -0.85
C ASP A 276 5.77 -16.66 0.31
N LEU A 277 5.23 -15.46 0.44
CA LEU A 277 5.56 -14.48 1.48
C LEU A 277 4.48 -14.38 2.56
N SER A 278 3.46 -15.24 2.53
CA SER A 278 2.38 -15.27 3.54
C SER A 278 2.79 -16.00 4.81
N VAL A 279 3.93 -15.62 5.37
CA VAL A 279 4.50 -16.27 6.55
C VAL A 279 3.70 -15.87 7.79
N LYS A 280 3.21 -16.89 8.53
CA LYS A 280 2.48 -16.67 9.79
C LYS A 280 3.41 -16.13 10.88
N ASN A 281 2.84 -15.34 11.78
CA ASN A 281 3.53 -14.91 12.99
C ASN A 281 3.82 -16.13 13.87
N PRO A 282 5.09 -16.41 14.21
CA PRO A 282 5.45 -17.56 15.06
C PRO A 282 4.87 -17.45 16.48
N ASP A 283 4.68 -16.22 16.99
CA ASP A 283 4.08 -15.93 18.30
C ASP A 283 2.57 -15.64 18.19
N GLY A 284 2.01 -15.73 17.00
CA GLY A 284 0.58 -15.60 16.76
C GLY A 284 -0.12 -16.77 17.47
N GLY A 285 -0.90 -16.46 18.52
CA GLY A 285 -1.65 -17.45 19.28
C GLY A 285 -2.44 -18.38 18.36
N GLU A 286 -2.83 -19.54 18.87
CA GLU A 286 -3.62 -20.54 18.15
C GLU A 286 -4.69 -19.87 17.29
N GLU A 287 -4.74 -20.23 16.02
CA GLU A 287 -5.85 -19.84 15.15
C GLU A 287 -7.14 -20.10 15.94
N ILE A 288 -7.94 -19.06 16.16
CA ILE A 288 -9.30 -19.26 16.67
C ILE A 288 -9.91 -20.25 15.69
N ALA A 289 -10.08 -21.50 16.13
CA ALA A 289 -10.66 -22.53 15.29
C ALA A 289 -11.97 -21.96 14.76
N HIS A 290 -12.02 -21.70 13.47
CA HIS A 290 -13.25 -21.21 12.86
C HIS A 290 -14.33 -22.25 13.17
N ARG A 291 -15.42 -21.80 13.78
CA ARG A 291 -16.59 -22.65 14.00
C ARG A 291 -16.96 -23.32 12.68
N SER A 292 -17.32 -24.59 12.73
CA SER A 292 -17.73 -25.30 11.54
C SER A 292 -18.94 -24.61 10.89
N PRO A 293 -19.14 -24.73 9.59
CA PRO A 293 -20.36 -24.26 8.94
C PRO A 293 -21.63 -24.79 9.62
N GLU A 294 -21.59 -26.01 10.16
CA GLU A 294 -22.68 -26.67 10.88
C GLU A 294 -22.98 -25.92 12.20
N GLU A 295 -21.96 -25.62 13.01
CA GLU A 295 -22.13 -24.83 14.24
C GLU A 295 -22.70 -23.42 13.99
N ILE A 296 -22.29 -22.79 12.88
CA ILE A 296 -22.81 -21.47 12.47
C ILE A 296 -24.27 -21.59 12.04
N MET A 297 -24.64 -22.61 11.28
CA MET A 297 -26.01 -22.86 10.85
C MET A 297 -26.92 -23.17 12.04
N ASP A 298 -26.47 -23.94 13.00
CA ASP A 298 -27.23 -24.24 14.22
C ASP A 298 -27.49 -22.97 15.05
N GLU A 299 -26.52 -22.09 15.18
CA GLU A 299 -26.70 -20.79 15.86
C GLU A 299 -27.70 -19.88 15.11
N ILE A 300 -27.65 -19.84 13.77
CA ILE A 300 -28.61 -19.09 12.96
C ILE A 300 -30.05 -19.59 13.22
N VAL A 301 -30.26 -20.91 13.22
CA VAL A 301 -31.57 -21.52 13.51
C VAL A 301 -32.06 -21.16 14.91
N LEU A 302 -31.17 -21.17 15.90
CA LEU A 302 -31.50 -20.78 17.27
C LEU A 302 -31.93 -19.31 17.37
N LEU A 303 -31.18 -18.39 16.75
CA LEU A 303 -31.48 -16.94 16.71
C LEU A 303 -32.77 -16.65 15.94
N ASP A 304 -33.07 -17.38 14.87
CA ASP A 304 -34.33 -17.27 14.14
C ASP A 304 -35.53 -17.69 15.00
N ALA A 305 -35.38 -18.78 15.78
CA ALA A 305 -36.42 -19.20 16.72
C ALA A 305 -36.69 -18.17 17.82
N GLU A 306 -35.63 -17.63 18.44
CA GLU A 306 -35.74 -16.53 19.43
C GLU A 306 -36.43 -15.31 18.84
N SER A 307 -36.05 -14.90 17.62
CA SER A 307 -36.66 -13.78 16.91
C SER A 307 -38.16 -14.01 16.65
N ALA A 308 -38.56 -15.20 16.27
CA ALA A 308 -39.96 -15.58 16.05
C ALA A 308 -40.76 -15.52 17.34
N GLU A 309 -40.17 -15.95 18.47
CA GLU A 309 -40.84 -15.86 19.80
C GLU A 309 -41.04 -14.42 20.25
N VAL A 310 -40.04 -13.56 20.09
CA VAL A 310 -40.13 -12.11 20.38
C VAL A 310 -41.19 -11.46 19.52
N LEU A 311 -41.24 -11.73 18.22
CA LEU A 311 -42.27 -11.22 17.31
C LEU A 311 -43.68 -11.67 17.70
N THR A 312 -43.81 -12.92 18.16
CA THR A 312 -45.10 -13.48 18.65
C THR A 312 -45.56 -12.77 19.91
N THR A 313 -44.61 -12.47 20.81
CA THR A 313 -44.88 -11.72 22.05
C THR A 313 -45.33 -10.28 21.75
N ILE A 314 -44.63 -9.60 20.82
CA ILE A 314 -45.01 -8.24 20.39
C ILE A 314 -46.42 -8.23 19.78
N ARG A 315 -46.74 -9.23 18.92
CA ARG A 315 -48.11 -9.34 18.34
C ARG A 315 -49.23 -9.52 19.36
N LYS A 316 -48.92 -10.14 20.51
CA LYS A 316 -49.90 -10.31 21.60
C LYS A 316 -50.10 -9.03 22.43
N LEU A 317 -49.17 -8.08 22.35
CA LEU A 317 -49.19 -6.79 23.06
C LEU A 317 -49.82 -5.65 22.24
N LEU A 318 -49.95 -5.84 20.91
CA LEU A 318 -50.65 -4.96 19.96
C LEU A 318 -52.13 -5.36 19.81
#